data_61896e32b4959b1de807bfd56a809c91
#
_entry.id   61896e32b4959b1de807bfd56a809c91
#
_cell.length_a   1.000
_cell.length_b   1.000
_cell.length_c   1.000
_cell.angle_alpha   90.00
_cell.angle_beta   90.00
_cell.angle_gamma   90.00
#
_symmetry.space_group_name_H-M   'P 1'
#
loop_
_entity.id
_entity.type
_entity.pdbx_description
1 polymer ?
#
loop_
_entity_poly.entity_id
_entity_poly.type
_entity_poly.pdbx_seq_one_letter_code
_entity_poly.pdbx_strand_id
1 'polypeptide(L)'
;MTVVIFLSVLLGAILLGVPVAFALLICGVALMLHLDLFDAQILAQQIVSGADSFSLMAIPFFILAGEVMNEGGLSKRIIDLPMKLVGHKRGGLGFVAILAAMIMASLSGSAVADTAAVAAMLLPMMKTTGYPLDRSAGLIGTAGIIAPIIPPSIPFIVFGVASGVSITKLFLAGIFPGIMMGLCLALLWWWQAKRLNLMTFSKATKQELCISFKNSIWALLLPVIIIGGFRSGIFTPTEAGAVATAYALVVSLFVYRELKVKDLYKVFLAAAKTTAVVMFLVAAANVTGWLITVAELPIMLTELLEPLIAHPTTLLLVIMLAVFIIGMVMDLTPTVLILTPVLMPLIEEAEIDPVYFGVLFILNTSIGLITPPVGNVLNVITGVSKLPFDQAAKGVFPYLIMMIMLLLAFVFVPELILVPLQWIS
;
A
#
# COMPACT_ATOMS: atom_id res chain seq x y z
N MET A 1 14.23 -11.91 28.11
CA MET A 1 13.23 -13.01 28.15
C MET A 1 11.95 -12.63 27.41
N THR A 2 11.38 -11.48 27.68
CA THR A 2 10.12 -10.96 27.10
C THR A 2 10.15 -10.89 25.57
N VAL A 3 11.25 -10.39 24.95
CA VAL A 3 11.44 -10.35 23.48
C VAL A 3 11.36 -11.77 22.88
N VAL A 4 12.00 -12.74 23.53
CA VAL A 4 12.02 -14.14 23.04
C VAL A 4 10.61 -14.74 23.09
N ILE A 5 9.85 -14.47 24.15
CA ILE A 5 8.45 -14.94 24.28
C ILE A 5 7.60 -14.26 23.20
N PHE A 6 7.73 -12.94 23.05
CA PHE A 6 7.01 -12.19 22.02
C PHE A 6 7.22 -12.78 20.62
N LEU A 7 8.49 -12.90 20.21
CA LEU A 7 8.83 -13.40 18.87
C LEU A 7 8.47 -14.88 18.69
N SER A 8 8.74 -15.73 19.70
CA SER A 8 8.45 -17.17 19.57
C SER A 8 6.97 -17.47 19.50
N VAL A 9 6.13 -16.79 20.28
CA VAL A 9 4.68 -16.97 20.25
C VAL A 9 4.10 -16.41 18.97
N LEU A 10 4.50 -15.19 18.56
CA LEU A 10 4.01 -14.57 17.35
C LEU A 10 4.37 -15.38 16.11
N LEU A 11 5.66 -15.69 15.94
CA LEU A 11 6.13 -16.46 14.77
C LEU A 11 5.61 -17.90 14.80
N GLY A 12 5.55 -18.53 16.00
CA GLY A 12 5.00 -19.86 16.17
C GLY A 12 3.53 -19.92 15.75
N ALA A 13 2.70 -18.97 16.19
CA ALA A 13 1.30 -18.89 15.79
C ALA A 13 1.14 -18.68 14.27
N ILE A 14 1.94 -17.79 13.67
CA ILE A 14 1.91 -17.54 12.22
C ILE A 14 2.33 -18.79 11.44
N LEU A 15 3.39 -19.48 11.85
CA LEU A 15 3.86 -20.71 11.22
C LEU A 15 2.84 -21.85 11.31
N LEU A 16 2.03 -21.88 12.36
CA LEU A 16 0.90 -22.81 12.50
C LEU A 16 -0.32 -22.41 11.65
N GLY A 17 -0.25 -21.33 10.89
CA GLY A 17 -1.32 -20.85 10.01
C GLY A 17 -2.43 -20.07 10.74
N VAL A 18 -2.19 -19.62 11.97
CA VAL A 18 -3.15 -18.76 12.70
C VAL A 18 -3.21 -17.39 12.01
N PRO A 19 -4.42 -16.85 11.72
CA PRO A 19 -4.53 -15.51 11.16
C PRO A 19 -3.87 -14.46 12.07
N VAL A 20 -3.19 -13.49 11.47
CA VAL A 20 -2.29 -12.55 12.18
C VAL A 20 -2.97 -11.81 13.34
N ALA A 21 -4.24 -11.42 13.20
CA ALA A 21 -4.98 -10.76 14.27
C ALA A 21 -5.11 -11.65 15.52
N PHE A 22 -5.42 -12.94 15.33
CA PHE A 22 -5.47 -13.90 16.43
C PHE A 22 -4.07 -14.23 16.98
N ALA A 23 -3.06 -14.29 16.13
CA ALA A 23 -1.68 -14.49 16.56
C ALA A 23 -1.21 -13.35 17.48
N LEU A 24 -1.59 -12.10 17.15
CA LEU A 24 -1.33 -10.94 18.01
C LEU A 24 -2.05 -11.02 19.35
N LEU A 25 -3.32 -11.42 19.37
CA LEU A 25 -4.06 -11.60 20.64
C LEU A 25 -3.46 -12.71 21.49
N ILE A 26 -3.10 -13.86 20.90
CA ILE A 26 -2.43 -14.95 21.59
C ILE A 26 -1.10 -14.48 22.18
N CYS A 27 -0.32 -13.73 21.38
CA CYS A 27 0.92 -13.12 21.83
C CYS A 27 0.69 -12.14 22.99
N GLY A 28 -0.36 -11.32 22.89
CA GLY A 28 -0.77 -10.42 23.97
C GLY A 28 -1.09 -11.17 25.25
N VAL A 29 -1.92 -12.20 25.19
CA VAL A 29 -2.25 -13.04 26.35
C VAL A 29 -0.99 -13.70 26.94
N ALA A 30 -0.11 -14.23 26.08
CA ALA A 30 1.14 -14.86 26.53
C ALA A 30 2.06 -13.86 27.26
N LEU A 31 2.16 -12.63 26.77
CA LEU A 31 2.91 -11.56 27.44
C LEU A 31 2.27 -11.14 28.76
N MET A 32 0.94 -10.99 28.83
CA MET A 32 0.24 -10.66 30.08
C MET A 32 0.47 -11.73 31.13
N LEU A 33 0.43 -13.01 30.74
CA LEU A 33 0.72 -14.14 31.67
C LEU A 33 2.18 -14.12 32.12
N HIS A 34 3.11 -13.80 31.24
CA HIS A 34 4.55 -13.73 31.57
C HIS A 34 4.88 -12.59 32.53
N LEU A 35 4.17 -11.47 32.41
CA LEU A 35 4.37 -10.27 33.24
C LEU A 35 3.54 -10.29 34.53
N ASP A 36 2.78 -11.36 34.80
CA ASP A 36 1.82 -11.47 35.91
C ASP A 36 0.76 -10.34 35.92
N LEU A 37 0.40 -9.84 34.72
CA LEU A 37 -0.56 -8.74 34.52
C LEU A 37 -1.86 -9.22 33.85
N PHE A 38 -2.14 -10.52 33.84
CA PHE A 38 -3.31 -11.04 33.16
C PHE A 38 -4.61 -10.53 33.78
N ASP A 39 -5.32 -9.71 33.03
CA ASP A 39 -6.66 -9.21 33.31
C ASP A 39 -7.50 -9.19 32.04
N ALA A 40 -8.57 -9.98 32.03
CA ALA A 40 -9.49 -10.07 30.90
C ALA A 40 -10.21 -8.74 30.62
N GLN A 41 -10.44 -7.91 31.64
CA GLN A 41 -11.06 -6.61 31.47
C GLN A 41 -10.12 -5.63 30.77
N ILE A 42 -8.84 -5.60 31.15
CA ILE A 42 -7.82 -4.79 30.46
C ILE A 42 -7.68 -5.23 29.01
N LEU A 43 -7.62 -6.55 28.75
CA LEU A 43 -7.56 -7.09 27.40
C LEU A 43 -8.74 -6.61 26.54
N ALA A 44 -9.96 -6.76 27.07
CA ALA A 44 -11.17 -6.33 26.36
C ALA A 44 -11.19 -4.80 26.12
N GLN A 45 -10.78 -4.01 27.11
CA GLN A 45 -10.69 -2.56 27.00
C GLN A 45 -9.68 -2.13 25.92
N GLN A 46 -8.51 -2.76 25.84
CA GLN A 46 -7.50 -2.45 24.83
C GLN A 46 -7.97 -2.84 23.42
N ILE A 47 -8.71 -3.94 23.27
CA ILE A 47 -9.32 -4.31 21.98
C ILE A 47 -10.32 -3.24 21.52
N VAL A 48 -11.21 -2.80 22.41
CA VAL A 48 -12.22 -1.77 22.08
C VAL A 48 -11.54 -0.43 21.78
N SER A 49 -10.62 0.02 22.61
CA SER A 49 -9.87 1.27 22.43
C SER A 49 -9.09 1.29 21.12
N GLY A 50 -8.53 0.15 20.70
CA GLY A 50 -7.79 0.04 19.44
C GLY A 50 -8.67 0.24 18.20
N ALA A 51 -9.97 -0.06 18.28
CA ALA A 51 -10.91 0.18 17.21
C ALA A 51 -11.64 1.54 17.31
N ASP A 52 -11.66 2.15 18.49
CA ASP A 52 -12.40 3.39 18.77
C ASP A 52 -11.55 4.64 18.48
N SER A 53 -11.34 4.91 17.19
CA SER A 53 -10.64 6.12 16.72
C SER A 53 -11.37 6.73 15.54
N PHE A 54 -11.64 8.03 15.61
CA PHE A 54 -12.29 8.77 14.53
C PHE A 54 -11.50 8.69 13.21
N SER A 55 -10.17 8.74 13.28
CA SER A 55 -9.30 8.64 12.10
C SER A 55 -9.37 7.28 11.41
N LEU A 56 -9.63 6.20 12.16
CA LEU A 56 -9.81 4.87 11.60
C LEU A 56 -11.10 4.73 10.79
N MET A 57 -12.10 5.58 11.00
CA MET A 57 -13.32 5.59 10.18
C MET A 57 -13.04 5.92 8.71
N ALA A 58 -11.89 6.53 8.39
CA ALA A 58 -11.48 6.72 7.01
C ALA A 58 -11.30 5.37 6.26
N ILE A 59 -10.84 4.32 6.93
CA ILE A 59 -10.57 3.00 6.34
C ILE A 59 -11.83 2.39 5.71
N PRO A 60 -12.97 2.20 6.44
CA PRO A 60 -14.19 1.66 5.85
C PRO A 60 -14.70 2.49 4.68
N PHE A 61 -14.60 3.81 4.74
CA PHE A 61 -15.03 4.67 3.64
C PHE A 61 -14.17 4.49 2.39
N PHE A 62 -12.85 4.48 2.50
CA PHE A 62 -11.98 4.27 1.35
C PHE A 62 -12.09 2.84 0.78
N ILE A 63 -12.24 1.82 1.63
CA ILE A 63 -12.51 0.45 1.17
C ILE A 63 -13.82 0.41 0.39
N LEU A 64 -14.89 1.01 0.91
CA LEU A 64 -16.19 1.05 0.24
C LEU A 64 -16.11 1.83 -1.08
N ALA A 65 -15.42 2.98 -1.11
CA ALA A 65 -15.19 3.73 -2.34
C ALA A 65 -14.48 2.87 -3.39
N GLY A 66 -13.41 2.15 -3.02
CA GLY A 66 -12.69 1.24 -3.89
C GLY A 66 -13.55 0.12 -4.46
N GLU A 67 -14.36 -0.54 -3.63
CA GLU A 67 -15.28 -1.60 -4.06
C GLU A 67 -16.35 -1.07 -5.02
N VAL A 68 -16.96 0.08 -4.70
CA VAL A 68 -17.93 0.77 -5.57
C VAL A 68 -17.33 1.11 -6.92
N MET A 69 -16.08 1.58 -6.94
CA MET A 69 -15.39 1.96 -8.18
C MET A 69 -15.05 0.75 -9.04
N ASN A 70 -14.64 -0.35 -8.43
CA ASN A 70 -14.32 -1.59 -9.14
C ASN A 70 -15.56 -2.18 -9.80
N GLU A 71 -16.65 -2.35 -9.07
CA GLU A 71 -17.92 -2.89 -9.60
C GLU A 71 -18.65 -1.86 -10.50
N GLY A 72 -18.44 -0.56 -10.26
CA GLY A 72 -19.03 0.55 -11.03
C GLY A 72 -18.37 0.84 -12.37
N GLY A 73 -17.37 0.04 -12.79
CA GLY A 73 -16.73 0.14 -14.10
C GLY A 73 -15.75 1.29 -14.28
N LEU A 74 -15.36 1.98 -13.18
CA LEU A 74 -14.36 3.04 -13.23
C LEU A 74 -12.99 2.48 -13.62
N SER A 75 -12.60 1.33 -13.07
CA SER A 75 -11.31 0.66 -13.34
C SER A 75 -11.09 0.37 -14.83
N LYS A 76 -12.13 -0.03 -15.57
CA LYS A 76 -12.02 -0.26 -17.03
C LYS A 76 -11.71 1.02 -17.80
N ARG A 77 -12.33 2.14 -17.42
CA ARG A 77 -12.12 3.45 -18.09
C ARG A 77 -10.75 4.03 -17.79
N ILE A 78 -10.23 3.75 -16.60
CA ILE A 78 -8.87 4.14 -16.22
C ILE A 78 -7.81 3.46 -17.10
N ILE A 79 -8.05 2.24 -17.55
CA ILE A 79 -7.12 1.54 -18.46
C ILE A 79 -7.30 1.99 -19.92
N ASP A 80 -8.50 2.33 -20.36
CA ASP A 80 -8.76 2.75 -21.73
C ASP A 80 -8.03 4.04 -22.10
N LEU A 81 -7.98 5.02 -21.22
CA LEU A 81 -7.29 6.28 -21.48
C LEU A 81 -5.77 6.12 -21.69
N PRO A 82 -4.97 5.49 -20.80
CA PRO A 82 -3.58 5.15 -21.07
C PRO A 82 -3.39 4.31 -22.33
N MET A 83 -4.30 3.38 -22.65
CA MET A 83 -4.26 2.57 -23.86
C MET A 83 -4.28 3.45 -25.12
N LYS A 84 -5.16 4.45 -25.17
CA LYS A 84 -5.23 5.41 -26.29
C LYS A 84 -4.05 6.37 -26.32
N LEU A 85 -3.50 6.76 -25.13
CA LEU A 85 -2.38 7.70 -25.02
C LEU A 85 -1.03 7.09 -25.43
N VAL A 86 -0.71 5.92 -24.89
CA VAL A 86 0.64 5.34 -25.00
C VAL A 86 0.67 3.94 -25.61
N GLY A 87 -0.46 3.27 -25.80
CA GLY A 87 -0.53 1.91 -26.34
C GLY A 87 0.13 1.74 -27.71
N HIS A 88 0.15 2.79 -28.53
CA HIS A 88 0.79 2.81 -29.85
C HIS A 88 2.34 2.85 -29.79
N LYS A 89 2.92 3.15 -28.64
CA LYS A 89 4.39 3.19 -28.49
C LYS A 89 4.96 1.78 -28.39
N ARG A 90 6.25 1.62 -28.73
CA ARG A 90 6.97 0.36 -28.53
C ARG A 90 6.99 0.02 -27.03
N GLY A 91 6.50 -1.16 -26.69
CA GLY A 91 6.27 -1.53 -25.29
C GLY A 91 5.06 -0.85 -24.64
N GLY A 92 4.13 -0.34 -25.45
CA GLY A 92 2.99 0.49 -25.04
C GLY A 92 2.16 -0.11 -23.92
N LEU A 93 1.88 -1.43 -23.95
CA LEU A 93 1.11 -2.11 -22.89
C LEU A 93 1.79 -2.04 -21.52
N GLY A 94 3.12 -2.03 -21.45
CA GLY A 94 3.81 -1.84 -20.18
C GLY A 94 3.65 -0.42 -19.61
N PHE A 95 3.72 0.60 -20.47
CA PHE A 95 3.41 1.98 -20.05
C PHE A 95 1.94 2.14 -19.64
N VAL A 96 1.03 1.46 -20.33
CA VAL A 96 -0.39 1.40 -19.94
C VAL A 96 -0.53 0.79 -18.54
N ALA A 97 0.18 -0.30 -18.26
CA ALA A 97 0.13 -0.94 -16.95
C ALA A 97 0.62 -0.01 -15.84
N ILE A 98 1.74 0.69 -16.04
CA ILE A 98 2.28 1.65 -15.07
C ILE A 98 1.30 2.80 -14.82
N LEU A 99 0.82 3.45 -15.89
CA LEU A 99 -0.11 4.58 -15.77
C LEU A 99 -1.44 4.15 -15.13
N ALA A 100 -1.97 2.99 -15.53
CA ALA A 100 -3.18 2.44 -14.94
C ALA A 100 -3.00 2.15 -13.44
N ALA A 101 -1.88 1.52 -13.05
CA ALA A 101 -1.58 1.27 -11.65
C ALA A 101 -1.45 2.56 -10.84
N MET A 102 -0.77 3.59 -11.36
CA MET A 102 -0.65 4.90 -10.69
C MET A 102 -2.00 5.60 -10.50
N ILE A 103 -2.89 5.53 -11.49
CA ILE A 103 -4.23 6.12 -11.38
C ILE A 103 -5.09 5.30 -10.43
N MET A 104 -5.05 3.96 -10.53
CA MET A 104 -5.80 3.07 -9.63
C MET A 104 -5.32 3.18 -8.18
N ALA A 105 -4.03 3.38 -7.95
CA ALA A 105 -3.45 3.63 -6.64
C ALA A 105 -4.19 4.74 -5.90
N SER A 106 -4.52 5.84 -6.59
CA SER A 106 -5.26 6.97 -6.01
C SER A 106 -6.75 6.69 -5.75
N LEU A 107 -7.21 5.47 -5.97
CA LEU A 107 -8.61 5.08 -5.80
C LEU A 107 -8.79 3.99 -4.74
N SER A 108 -7.94 2.97 -4.71
CA SER A 108 -8.12 1.80 -3.86
C SER A 108 -7.13 1.74 -2.68
N GLY A 109 -5.91 2.24 -2.86
CA GLY A 109 -4.83 2.15 -1.88
C GLY A 109 -4.38 0.71 -1.54
N SER A 110 -4.79 -0.30 -2.33
CA SER A 110 -4.51 -1.71 -2.10
C SER A 110 -3.60 -2.31 -3.18
N ALA A 111 -2.35 -2.61 -2.83
CA ALA A 111 -1.40 -3.24 -3.75
C ALA A 111 -1.92 -4.55 -4.36
N VAL A 112 -2.55 -5.40 -3.55
CA VAL A 112 -3.08 -6.70 -3.95
C VAL A 112 -4.25 -6.55 -4.93
N ALA A 113 -5.23 -5.70 -4.59
CA ALA A 113 -6.43 -5.50 -5.42
C ALA A 113 -6.09 -4.86 -6.76
N ASP A 114 -5.26 -3.82 -6.76
CA ASP A 114 -4.87 -3.10 -7.98
C ASP A 114 -4.02 -3.97 -8.90
N THR A 115 -3.07 -4.73 -8.32
CA THR A 115 -2.29 -5.70 -9.10
C THR A 115 -3.19 -6.74 -9.75
N ALA A 116 -4.14 -7.32 -9.01
CA ALA A 116 -5.06 -8.31 -9.55
C ALA A 116 -5.90 -7.75 -10.70
N ALA A 117 -6.45 -6.53 -10.53
CA ALA A 117 -7.27 -5.89 -11.54
C ALA A 117 -6.50 -5.55 -12.82
N VAL A 118 -5.33 -4.91 -12.69
CA VAL A 118 -4.47 -4.56 -13.84
C VAL A 118 -3.96 -5.83 -14.54
N ALA A 119 -3.53 -6.84 -13.77
CA ALA A 119 -3.05 -8.10 -14.31
C ALA A 119 -4.14 -8.86 -15.07
N ALA A 120 -5.34 -8.97 -14.51
CA ALA A 120 -6.45 -9.66 -15.16
C ALA A 120 -6.82 -9.05 -16.52
N MET A 121 -6.69 -7.73 -16.66
CA MET A 121 -7.01 -7.04 -17.91
C MET A 121 -5.86 -7.02 -18.91
N LEU A 122 -4.63 -6.79 -18.45
CA LEU A 122 -3.51 -6.53 -19.37
C LEU A 122 -2.66 -7.78 -19.68
N LEU A 123 -2.50 -8.74 -18.76
CA LEU A 123 -1.67 -9.93 -19.04
C LEU A 123 -2.16 -10.75 -20.22
N PRO A 124 -3.49 -11.02 -20.41
CA PRO A 124 -3.97 -11.71 -21.59
C PRO A 124 -3.62 -10.97 -22.90
N MET A 125 -3.75 -9.63 -22.90
CA MET A 125 -3.40 -8.81 -24.05
C MET A 125 -1.88 -8.82 -24.31
N MET A 126 -1.06 -8.71 -23.28
CA MET A 126 0.40 -8.77 -23.39
C MET A 126 0.85 -10.12 -23.93
N LYS A 127 0.25 -11.22 -23.46
CA LYS A 127 0.53 -12.58 -23.94
C LYS A 127 0.21 -12.75 -25.43
N THR A 128 -0.96 -12.30 -25.87
CA THR A 128 -1.39 -12.41 -27.29
C THR A 128 -0.59 -11.53 -28.24
N THR A 129 0.00 -10.44 -27.74
CA THR A 129 0.83 -9.51 -28.52
C THR A 129 2.34 -9.80 -28.41
N GLY A 130 2.73 -10.96 -27.86
CA GLY A 130 4.10 -11.44 -27.87
C GLY A 130 5.01 -10.82 -26.80
N TYR A 131 4.45 -10.25 -25.73
CA TYR A 131 5.24 -9.78 -24.61
C TYR A 131 5.74 -10.95 -23.77
N PRO A 132 7.00 -10.93 -23.27
CA PRO A 132 7.47 -11.92 -22.30
C PRO A 132 6.62 -11.89 -21.04
N LEU A 133 5.96 -13.01 -20.73
CA LEU A 133 4.93 -13.04 -19.68
C LEU A 133 5.52 -12.84 -18.28
N ASP A 134 6.72 -13.36 -18.03
CA ASP A 134 7.47 -13.18 -16.80
C ASP A 134 7.77 -11.70 -16.51
N ARG A 135 8.33 -10.99 -17.49
CA ARG A 135 8.62 -9.55 -17.37
C ARG A 135 7.38 -8.70 -17.27
N SER A 136 6.33 -9.06 -18.01
CA SER A 136 5.03 -8.38 -17.93
C SER A 136 4.38 -8.54 -16.57
N ALA A 137 4.40 -9.75 -16.03
CA ALA A 137 3.93 -10.07 -14.70
C ALA A 137 4.74 -9.30 -13.62
N GLY A 138 6.08 -9.31 -13.74
CA GLY A 138 6.97 -8.57 -12.86
C GLY A 138 6.73 -7.06 -12.88
N LEU A 139 6.54 -6.46 -14.06
CA LEU A 139 6.22 -5.05 -14.21
C LEU A 139 4.89 -4.69 -13.52
N ILE A 140 3.83 -5.47 -13.78
CA ILE A 140 2.50 -5.21 -13.23
C ILE A 140 2.50 -5.37 -11.70
N GLY A 141 3.15 -6.43 -11.18
CA GLY A 141 3.29 -6.61 -9.74
C GLY A 141 4.02 -5.46 -9.07
N THR A 142 5.12 -5.00 -9.68
CA THR A 142 5.86 -3.86 -9.12
C THR A 142 5.11 -2.53 -9.30
N ALA A 143 4.34 -2.35 -10.37
CA ALA A 143 3.49 -1.18 -10.50
C ALA A 143 2.36 -1.16 -9.45
N GLY A 144 1.85 -2.32 -9.05
CA GLY A 144 0.82 -2.44 -8.02
C GLY A 144 1.27 -2.00 -6.63
N ILE A 145 2.56 -2.12 -6.28
CA ILE A 145 3.05 -1.66 -4.98
C ILE A 145 3.14 -0.12 -4.86
N ILE A 146 2.81 0.61 -5.91
CA ILE A 146 2.62 2.07 -5.84
C ILE A 146 1.35 2.42 -5.06
N ALA A 147 0.34 1.53 -5.04
CA ALA A 147 -0.95 1.79 -4.41
C ALA A 147 -0.88 2.18 -2.92
N PRO A 148 -0.08 1.55 -2.07
CA PRO A 148 0.08 1.97 -0.68
C PRO A 148 0.75 3.32 -0.48
N ILE A 149 1.35 3.91 -1.52
CA ILE A 149 2.13 5.15 -1.44
C ILE A 149 1.35 6.37 -1.95
N ILE A 150 0.58 6.20 -3.04
CA ILE A 150 -0.23 7.30 -3.58
C ILE A 150 -1.54 7.41 -2.76
N PRO A 151 -1.91 8.62 -2.28
CA PRO A 151 -3.16 8.81 -1.54
C PRO A 151 -4.42 8.56 -2.41
N PRO A 152 -5.50 8.03 -1.80
CA PRO A 152 -5.62 7.61 -0.41
C PRO A 152 -4.96 6.25 -0.16
N SER A 153 -4.29 6.11 0.98
CA SER A 153 -3.53 4.92 1.35
C SER A 153 -3.97 4.40 2.73
N ILE A 154 -4.50 3.19 2.78
CA ILE A 154 -4.88 2.54 4.04
C ILE A 154 -3.66 2.39 4.97
N PRO A 155 -2.48 1.94 4.51
CA PRO A 155 -1.29 1.86 5.34
C PRO A 155 -0.87 3.19 5.98
N PHE A 156 -0.99 4.32 5.29
CA PHE A 156 -0.70 5.62 5.88
C PHE A 156 -1.71 6.00 6.97
N ILE A 157 -2.99 5.61 6.83
CA ILE A 157 -3.98 5.82 7.89
C ILE A 157 -3.57 5.00 9.12
N VAL A 158 -3.26 3.73 8.93
CA VAL A 158 -2.86 2.81 10.00
C VAL A 158 -1.58 3.29 10.69
N PHE A 159 -0.56 3.68 9.93
CA PHE A 159 0.67 4.23 10.47
C PHE A 159 0.40 5.53 11.26
N GLY A 160 -0.37 6.46 10.69
CA GLY A 160 -0.68 7.72 11.32
C GLY A 160 -1.44 7.57 12.64
N VAL A 161 -2.38 6.61 12.71
CA VAL A 161 -3.08 6.30 13.97
C VAL A 161 -2.14 5.65 14.99
N ALA A 162 -1.31 4.70 14.57
CA ALA A 162 -0.39 3.99 15.46
C ALA A 162 0.76 4.86 15.98
N SER A 163 1.19 5.87 15.20
CA SER A 163 2.31 6.78 15.54
C SER A 163 1.88 8.15 16.05
N GLY A 164 0.60 8.53 15.94
CA GLY A 164 0.14 9.89 16.22
C GLY A 164 0.52 10.94 15.15
N VAL A 165 1.12 10.51 14.03
CA VAL A 165 1.54 11.39 12.93
C VAL A 165 0.34 11.80 12.09
N SER A 166 0.35 13.04 11.59
CA SER A 166 -0.73 13.56 10.73
C SER A 166 -0.90 12.74 9.45
N ILE A 167 -2.05 12.09 9.31
CA ILE A 167 -2.41 11.29 8.13
C ILE A 167 -2.44 12.16 6.87
N THR A 168 -2.93 13.40 6.98
CA THR A 168 -2.94 14.36 5.87
C THR A 168 -1.53 14.66 5.37
N LYS A 169 -0.57 14.90 6.29
CA LYS A 169 0.84 15.10 5.91
C LYS A 169 1.44 13.86 5.26
N LEU A 170 1.15 12.66 5.78
CA LEU A 170 1.59 11.40 5.17
C LEU A 170 1.04 11.23 3.76
N PHE A 171 -0.22 11.54 3.53
CA PHE A 171 -0.83 11.49 2.20
C PHE A 171 -0.14 12.44 1.23
N LEU A 172 0.08 13.68 1.62
CA LEU A 172 0.77 14.66 0.77
C LEU A 172 2.23 14.27 0.52
N ALA A 173 2.92 13.74 1.53
CA ALA A 173 4.30 13.28 1.42
C ALA A 173 4.46 12.05 0.48
N GLY A 174 3.45 11.18 0.37
CA GLY A 174 3.47 10.00 -0.49
C GLY A 174 3.34 10.29 -1.99
N ILE A 175 2.81 11.47 -2.39
CA ILE A 175 2.54 11.79 -3.80
C ILE A 175 3.81 11.74 -4.63
N PHE A 176 4.85 12.45 -4.21
CA PHE A 176 6.09 12.55 -4.99
C PHE A 176 6.85 11.23 -5.07
N PRO A 177 7.07 10.47 -3.97
CA PRO A 177 7.64 9.13 -4.04
C PRO A 177 6.85 8.18 -4.94
N GLY A 178 5.53 8.19 -4.89
CA GLY A 178 4.68 7.37 -5.77
C GLY A 178 4.86 7.71 -7.26
N ILE A 179 4.96 9.00 -7.59
CA ILE A 179 5.27 9.45 -8.96
C ILE A 179 6.67 8.99 -9.37
N MET A 180 7.67 9.13 -8.49
CA MET A 180 9.04 8.68 -8.77
C MET A 180 9.11 7.16 -9.01
N MET A 181 8.38 6.35 -8.24
CA MET A 181 8.26 4.91 -8.48
C MET A 181 7.76 4.63 -9.90
N GLY A 182 6.67 5.29 -10.31
CA GLY A 182 6.11 5.15 -11.66
C GLY A 182 7.09 5.57 -12.76
N LEU A 183 7.81 6.67 -12.57
CA LEU A 183 8.82 7.17 -13.53
C LEU A 183 10.01 6.21 -13.63
N CYS A 184 10.53 5.70 -12.51
CA CYS A 184 11.61 4.71 -12.50
C CYS A 184 11.20 3.43 -13.24
N LEU A 185 9.99 2.93 -12.98
CA LEU A 185 9.44 1.78 -13.70
C LEU A 185 9.31 2.06 -15.21
N ALA A 186 8.82 3.24 -15.57
CA ALA A 186 8.68 3.63 -16.99
C ALA A 186 10.03 3.72 -17.70
N LEU A 187 11.07 4.24 -17.03
CA LEU A 187 12.43 4.31 -17.56
C LEU A 187 13.04 2.92 -17.74
N LEU A 188 12.93 2.04 -16.72
CA LEU A 188 13.42 0.68 -16.81
C LEU A 188 12.70 -0.12 -17.90
N TRP A 189 11.35 0.00 -17.95
CA TRP A 189 10.56 -0.64 -18.98
C TRP A 189 10.89 -0.14 -20.39
N TRP A 190 11.07 1.16 -20.56
CA TRP A 190 11.50 1.74 -21.84
C TRP A 190 12.81 1.15 -22.32
N TRP A 191 13.80 0.99 -21.43
CA TRP A 191 15.08 0.38 -21.76
C TRP A 191 14.94 -1.09 -22.15
N GLN A 192 14.11 -1.86 -21.43
CA GLN A 192 13.82 -3.25 -21.74
C GLN A 192 13.04 -3.39 -23.08
N ALA A 193 12.02 -2.56 -23.28
CA ALA A 193 11.17 -2.59 -24.47
C ALA A 193 11.94 -2.30 -25.75
N LYS A 194 13.02 -1.50 -25.70
CA LYS A 194 13.90 -1.27 -26.86
C LYS A 194 14.59 -2.52 -27.36
N ARG A 195 14.80 -3.51 -26.51
CA ARG A 195 15.48 -4.77 -26.86
C ARG A 195 14.50 -5.86 -27.32
N LEU A 196 13.22 -5.63 -27.15
CA LEU A 196 12.16 -6.59 -27.48
C LEU A 196 11.45 -6.16 -28.78
N ASN A 197 11.22 -7.13 -29.68
CA ASN A 197 10.42 -6.90 -30.89
C ASN A 197 8.93 -7.03 -30.55
N LEU A 198 8.36 -6.00 -29.93
CA LEU A 198 6.98 -5.98 -29.46
C LEU A 198 6.05 -5.40 -30.53
N MET A 199 4.87 -6.02 -30.66
CA MET A 199 3.81 -5.46 -31.51
C MET A 199 3.34 -4.12 -30.93
N THR A 200 3.06 -3.18 -31.81
CA THR A 200 2.51 -1.86 -31.48
C THR A 200 1.07 -1.77 -31.98
N PHE A 201 0.24 -1.08 -31.22
CA PHE A 201 -1.12 -0.79 -31.64
C PHE A 201 -1.15 0.41 -32.63
N SER A 202 -2.25 0.54 -33.35
CA SER A 202 -2.48 1.76 -34.18
C SER A 202 -2.60 2.98 -33.25
N LYS A 203 -2.08 4.10 -33.72
CA LYS A 203 -2.22 5.38 -33.00
C LYS A 203 -3.69 5.79 -32.99
N ALA A 204 -4.22 6.06 -31.80
CA ALA A 204 -5.58 6.56 -31.65
C ALA A 204 -5.75 7.93 -32.32
N THR A 205 -6.89 8.14 -32.92
CA THR A 205 -7.27 9.44 -33.49
C THR A 205 -7.52 10.45 -32.38
N LYS A 206 -7.43 11.76 -32.70
CA LYS A 206 -7.76 12.82 -31.73
C LYS A 206 -9.19 12.69 -31.21
N GLN A 207 -10.10 12.23 -32.05
CA GLN A 207 -11.50 12.02 -31.68
C GLN A 207 -11.65 10.87 -30.67
N GLU A 208 -11.00 9.72 -30.90
CA GLU A 208 -10.99 8.59 -29.96
C GLU A 208 -10.38 8.97 -28.61
N LEU A 209 -9.28 9.75 -28.64
CA LEU A 209 -8.63 10.23 -27.42
C LEU A 209 -9.56 11.16 -26.62
N CYS A 210 -10.25 12.09 -27.31
CA CYS A 210 -11.21 12.98 -26.67
C CYS A 210 -12.39 12.22 -26.04
N ILE A 211 -12.90 11.21 -26.74
CA ILE A 211 -13.97 10.35 -26.22
C ILE A 211 -13.51 9.57 -25.00
N SER A 212 -12.32 8.95 -25.06
CA SER A 212 -11.78 8.20 -23.92
C SER A 212 -11.52 9.11 -22.73
N PHE A 213 -10.97 10.31 -22.93
CA PHE A 213 -10.79 11.30 -21.88
C PHE A 213 -12.13 11.71 -21.24
N LYS A 214 -13.14 12.03 -22.06
CA LYS A 214 -14.49 12.38 -21.59
C LYS A 214 -15.13 11.26 -20.78
N ASN A 215 -14.90 10.02 -21.18
CA ASN A 215 -15.41 8.85 -20.45
C ASN A 215 -14.66 8.61 -19.14
N SER A 216 -13.38 8.97 -19.06
CA SER A 216 -12.53 8.74 -17.88
C SER A 216 -12.51 9.92 -16.90
N ILE A 217 -13.01 11.10 -17.30
CA ILE A 217 -12.88 12.34 -16.50
C ILE A 217 -13.47 12.20 -15.10
N TRP A 218 -14.62 11.53 -14.95
CA TRP A 218 -15.24 11.32 -13.65
C TRP A 218 -14.38 10.43 -12.73
N ALA A 219 -13.69 9.44 -13.28
CA ALA A 219 -12.76 8.64 -12.52
C ALA A 219 -11.51 9.44 -12.11
N LEU A 220 -10.99 10.31 -13.00
CA LEU A 220 -9.82 11.13 -12.75
C LEU A 220 -10.10 12.32 -11.82
N LEU A 221 -11.34 12.77 -11.71
CA LEU A 221 -11.71 13.86 -10.79
C LEU A 221 -11.61 13.46 -9.32
N LEU A 222 -11.81 12.19 -8.97
CA LEU A 222 -11.80 11.76 -7.58
C LEU A 222 -10.43 11.99 -6.89
N PRO A 223 -9.28 11.58 -7.45
CA PRO A 223 -7.98 11.93 -6.89
C PRO A 223 -7.77 13.44 -6.74
N VAL A 224 -8.24 14.21 -7.72
CA VAL A 224 -8.12 15.68 -7.68
C VAL A 224 -8.94 16.27 -6.54
N ILE A 225 -10.16 15.78 -6.31
CA ILE A 225 -11.03 16.21 -5.21
C ILE A 225 -10.37 15.88 -3.87
N ILE A 226 -9.85 14.67 -3.72
CA ILE A 226 -9.22 14.23 -2.46
C ILE A 226 -7.96 15.03 -2.16
N ILE A 227 -7.01 15.09 -3.10
CA ILE A 227 -5.73 15.77 -2.93
C ILE A 227 -5.96 17.29 -2.78
N GLY A 228 -6.85 17.86 -3.60
CA GLY A 228 -7.22 19.26 -3.50
C GLY A 228 -7.87 19.62 -2.17
N GLY A 229 -8.73 18.74 -1.65
CA GLY A 229 -9.37 18.91 -0.34
C GLY A 229 -8.37 18.84 0.82
N PHE A 230 -7.38 17.95 0.75
CA PHE A 230 -6.30 17.89 1.74
C PHE A 230 -5.41 19.13 1.70
N ARG A 231 -5.00 19.57 0.51
CA ARG A 231 -4.15 20.75 0.35
C ARG A 231 -4.83 22.03 0.82
N SER A 232 -6.13 22.16 0.58
CA SER A 232 -6.90 23.35 1.01
C SER A 232 -7.33 23.30 2.49
N GLY A 233 -7.04 22.20 3.21
CA GLY A 233 -7.46 22.00 4.59
C GLY A 233 -8.98 21.83 4.79
N ILE A 234 -9.74 21.63 3.70
CA ILE A 234 -11.20 21.50 3.75
C ILE A 234 -11.60 20.14 4.32
N PHE A 235 -10.83 19.08 4.03
CA PHE A 235 -11.15 17.72 4.43
C PHE A 235 -10.14 17.14 5.41
N THR A 236 -10.67 16.53 6.47
CA THR A 236 -9.95 15.51 7.24
C THR A 236 -9.90 14.19 6.45
N PRO A 237 -9.02 13.24 6.79
CA PRO A 237 -8.98 11.93 6.11
C PRO A 237 -10.33 11.19 6.12
N THR A 238 -11.08 11.27 7.21
CA THR A 238 -12.40 10.64 7.34
C THR A 238 -13.44 11.30 6.43
N GLU A 239 -13.50 12.62 6.41
CA GLU A 239 -14.39 13.37 5.52
C GLU A 239 -14.06 13.13 4.05
N ALA A 240 -12.78 13.10 3.69
CA ALA A 240 -12.35 12.75 2.34
C ALA A 240 -12.80 11.35 1.93
N GLY A 241 -12.72 10.37 2.85
CA GLY A 241 -13.23 9.02 2.61
C GLY A 241 -14.75 8.99 2.39
N ALA A 242 -15.51 9.72 3.20
CA ALA A 242 -16.96 9.85 3.04
C ALA A 242 -17.34 10.50 1.70
N VAL A 243 -16.67 11.60 1.33
CA VAL A 243 -16.84 12.29 0.05
C VAL A 243 -16.47 11.37 -1.12
N ALA A 244 -15.36 10.64 -1.02
CA ALA A 244 -14.93 9.67 -2.03
C ALA A 244 -15.99 8.59 -2.26
N THR A 245 -16.54 8.04 -1.18
CA THR A 245 -17.61 7.03 -1.24
C THR A 245 -18.88 7.56 -1.87
N ALA A 246 -19.34 8.74 -1.44
CA ALA A 246 -20.53 9.37 -1.99
C ALA A 246 -20.34 9.68 -3.48
N TYR A 247 -19.18 10.24 -3.86
CA TYR A 247 -18.84 10.50 -5.24
C TYR A 247 -18.81 9.23 -6.11
N ALA A 248 -18.14 8.17 -5.62
CA ALA A 248 -18.06 6.89 -6.32
C ALA A 248 -19.45 6.28 -6.55
N LEU A 249 -20.34 6.32 -5.54
CA LEU A 249 -21.74 5.86 -5.65
C LEU A 249 -22.51 6.67 -6.70
N VAL A 250 -22.44 8.00 -6.65
CA VAL A 250 -23.14 8.87 -7.60
C VAL A 250 -22.65 8.60 -9.03
N VAL A 251 -21.35 8.55 -9.24
CA VAL A 251 -20.78 8.31 -10.57
C VAL A 251 -21.14 6.91 -11.09
N SER A 252 -21.04 5.88 -10.26
CA SER A 252 -21.31 4.49 -10.67
C SER A 252 -22.78 4.22 -10.97
N LEU A 253 -23.69 4.81 -10.16
CA LEU A 253 -25.14 4.58 -10.29
C LEU A 253 -25.80 5.47 -11.36
N PHE A 254 -25.42 6.75 -11.42
CA PHE A 254 -26.15 7.74 -12.21
C PHE A 254 -25.42 8.18 -13.49
N VAL A 255 -24.09 8.29 -13.44
CA VAL A 255 -23.30 8.73 -14.59
C VAL A 255 -22.95 7.55 -15.50
N TYR A 256 -22.27 6.54 -14.95
CA TYR A 256 -21.87 5.36 -15.72
C TYR A 256 -22.97 4.31 -15.81
N ARG A 257 -23.88 4.25 -14.83
CA ARG A 257 -25.02 3.32 -14.78
C ARG A 257 -24.61 1.84 -14.92
N GLU A 258 -23.39 1.51 -14.55
CA GLU A 258 -22.91 0.12 -14.55
C GLU A 258 -23.27 -0.59 -13.25
N LEU A 259 -23.25 0.11 -12.12
CA LEU A 259 -23.70 -0.41 -10.84
C LEU A 259 -25.24 -0.29 -10.74
N LYS A 260 -25.91 -1.40 -10.43
CA LYS A 260 -27.36 -1.41 -10.20
C LYS A 260 -27.62 -1.42 -8.70
N VAL A 261 -28.77 -0.88 -8.28
CA VAL A 261 -29.14 -0.84 -6.86
C VAL A 261 -29.14 -2.24 -6.20
N LYS A 262 -29.52 -3.27 -6.96
CA LYS A 262 -29.48 -4.67 -6.49
C LYS A 262 -28.06 -5.18 -6.20
N ASP A 263 -27.04 -4.63 -6.86
CA ASP A 263 -25.66 -5.05 -6.71
C ASP A 263 -24.99 -4.37 -5.50
N LEU A 264 -25.62 -3.31 -4.95
CA LEU A 264 -25.13 -2.58 -3.78
C LEU A 264 -24.94 -3.51 -2.57
N TYR A 265 -25.86 -4.45 -2.34
CA TYR A 265 -25.72 -5.41 -1.24
C TYR A 265 -24.41 -6.18 -1.33
N LYS A 266 -24.04 -6.66 -2.52
CA LYS A 266 -22.77 -7.39 -2.76
C LYS A 266 -21.57 -6.50 -2.48
N VAL A 267 -21.60 -5.25 -2.96
CA VAL A 267 -20.52 -4.26 -2.76
C VAL A 267 -20.36 -3.93 -1.28
N PHE A 268 -21.44 -3.60 -0.59
CA PHE A 268 -21.41 -3.31 0.84
C PHE A 268 -20.94 -4.52 1.66
N LEU A 269 -21.35 -5.73 1.30
CA LEU A 269 -20.91 -6.94 1.98
C LEU A 269 -19.41 -7.21 1.78
N ALA A 270 -18.89 -6.98 0.57
CA ALA A 270 -17.45 -7.10 0.28
C ALA A 270 -16.64 -6.08 1.09
N ALA A 271 -17.07 -4.81 1.05
CA ALA A 271 -16.44 -3.74 1.81
C ALA A 271 -16.50 -4.00 3.34
N ALA A 272 -17.64 -4.46 3.86
CA ALA A 272 -17.79 -4.78 5.28
C ALA A 272 -16.87 -5.92 5.71
N LYS A 273 -16.72 -6.97 4.91
CA LYS A 273 -15.78 -8.08 5.20
C LYS A 273 -14.34 -7.60 5.25
N THR A 274 -13.90 -6.83 4.27
CA THR A 274 -12.53 -6.30 4.22
C THR A 274 -12.29 -5.34 5.39
N THR A 275 -13.24 -4.45 5.67
CA THR A 275 -13.19 -3.53 6.82
C THR A 275 -13.08 -4.28 8.13
N ALA A 276 -13.91 -5.32 8.34
CA ALA A 276 -13.89 -6.10 9.59
C ALA A 276 -12.53 -6.76 9.82
N VAL A 277 -11.89 -7.30 8.77
CA VAL A 277 -10.55 -7.90 8.89
C VAL A 277 -9.51 -6.85 9.28
N VAL A 278 -9.51 -5.68 8.62
CA VAL A 278 -8.53 -4.61 8.89
C VAL A 278 -8.77 -4.02 10.29
N MET A 279 -10.00 -3.70 10.66
CA MET A 279 -10.32 -3.12 11.96
C MET A 279 -10.04 -4.08 13.11
N PHE A 280 -10.34 -5.38 12.93
CA PHE A 280 -10.01 -6.39 13.93
C PHE A 280 -8.50 -6.57 14.11
N LEU A 281 -7.74 -6.47 13.01
CA LEU A 281 -6.27 -6.49 13.05
C LEU A 281 -5.73 -5.29 13.83
N VAL A 282 -6.26 -4.08 13.60
CA VAL A 282 -5.88 -2.86 14.32
C VAL A 282 -6.20 -3.00 15.82
N ALA A 283 -7.39 -3.49 16.16
CA ALA A 283 -7.80 -3.73 17.55
C ALA A 283 -6.87 -4.73 18.27
N ALA A 284 -6.53 -5.83 17.60
CA ALA A 284 -5.61 -6.84 18.13
C ALA A 284 -4.18 -6.29 18.30
N ALA A 285 -3.73 -5.51 17.34
CA ALA A 285 -2.40 -4.89 17.38
C ALA A 285 -2.27 -3.84 18.49
N ASN A 286 -3.36 -3.13 18.83
CA ASN A 286 -3.35 -2.18 19.95
C ASN A 286 -3.06 -2.88 21.28
N VAL A 287 -3.62 -4.07 21.51
CA VAL A 287 -3.29 -4.90 22.69
C VAL A 287 -1.80 -5.20 22.75
N THR A 288 -1.27 -5.66 21.61
CA THR A 288 0.16 -6.02 21.53
C THR A 288 1.05 -4.78 21.68
N GLY A 289 0.69 -3.65 21.05
CA GLY A 289 1.42 -2.38 21.15
C GLY A 289 1.46 -1.85 22.59
N TRP A 290 0.33 -1.90 23.31
CA TRP A 290 0.28 -1.57 24.74
C TRP A 290 1.22 -2.45 25.57
N LEU A 291 1.20 -3.75 25.34
CA LEU A 291 2.06 -4.69 26.06
C LEU A 291 3.54 -4.53 25.72
N ILE A 292 3.88 -4.22 24.47
CA ILE A 292 5.24 -3.88 24.04
C ILE A 292 5.75 -2.69 24.87
N THR A 293 4.91 -1.68 25.11
CA THR A 293 5.26 -0.49 25.89
C THR A 293 5.39 -0.84 27.37
N VAL A 294 4.44 -1.60 27.95
CA VAL A 294 4.49 -2.05 29.34
C VAL A 294 5.70 -2.94 29.62
N ALA A 295 6.11 -3.73 28.66
CA ALA A 295 7.29 -4.60 28.72
C ALA A 295 8.61 -3.87 28.45
N GLU A 296 8.59 -2.54 28.28
CA GLU A 296 9.76 -1.68 28.04
C GLU A 296 10.60 -2.10 26.82
N LEU A 297 9.97 -2.80 25.83
CA LEU A 297 10.68 -3.26 24.63
C LEU A 297 11.29 -2.10 23.80
N PRO A 298 10.62 -0.94 23.66
CA PRO A 298 11.23 0.19 22.96
C PRO A 298 12.51 0.68 23.63
N ILE A 299 12.53 0.75 24.97
CA ILE A 299 13.71 1.17 25.75
C ILE A 299 14.88 0.20 25.52
N MET A 300 14.62 -1.11 25.60
CA MET A 300 15.64 -2.13 25.33
C MET A 300 16.21 -2.02 23.90
N LEU A 301 15.36 -1.68 22.92
CA LEU A 301 15.81 -1.50 21.54
C LEU A 301 16.65 -0.23 21.40
N THR A 302 16.23 0.87 22.05
CA THR A 302 16.97 2.12 22.07
C THR A 302 18.36 1.95 22.69
N GLU A 303 18.46 1.29 23.82
CA GLU A 303 19.75 0.95 24.45
C GLU A 303 20.66 0.11 23.53
N LEU A 304 20.08 -0.88 22.84
CA LEU A 304 20.83 -1.72 21.89
C LEU A 304 21.34 -0.94 20.69
N LEU A 305 20.59 0.04 20.21
CA LEU A 305 20.90 0.85 19.02
C LEU A 305 21.47 2.22 19.37
N GLU A 306 21.72 2.53 20.65
CA GLU A 306 22.29 3.79 21.13
C GLU A 306 23.51 4.26 20.33
N PRO A 307 24.49 3.38 19.98
CA PRO A 307 25.65 3.80 19.20
C PRO A 307 25.29 4.29 17.79
N LEU A 308 24.11 3.94 17.26
CA LEU A 308 23.63 4.33 15.93
C LEU A 308 22.79 5.61 15.95
N ILE A 309 22.26 6.03 17.10
CA ILE A 309 21.41 7.22 17.23
C ILE A 309 22.19 8.46 16.78
N ALA A 310 23.47 8.55 17.10
CA ALA A 310 24.34 9.64 16.66
C ALA A 310 24.55 9.70 15.12
N HIS A 311 24.14 8.65 14.40
CA HIS A 311 24.28 8.54 12.96
C HIS A 311 22.93 8.19 12.28
N PRO A 312 22.00 9.15 12.12
CA PRO A 312 20.62 8.90 11.67
C PRO A 312 20.51 8.10 10.36
N THR A 313 21.39 8.36 9.39
CA THR A 313 21.39 7.63 8.12
C THR A 313 21.74 6.14 8.31
N THR A 314 22.72 5.84 9.18
CA THR A 314 23.11 4.45 9.47
C THR A 314 21.99 3.73 10.22
N LEU A 315 21.38 4.41 11.19
CA LEU A 315 20.23 3.91 11.92
C LEU A 315 19.08 3.57 10.96
N LEU A 316 18.73 4.50 10.05
CA LEU A 316 17.69 4.26 9.04
C LEU A 316 18.03 3.05 8.16
N LEU A 317 19.28 2.88 7.72
CA LEU A 317 19.67 1.72 6.89
C LEU A 317 19.46 0.40 7.65
N VAL A 318 19.83 0.35 8.93
CA VAL A 318 19.64 -0.85 9.77
C VAL A 318 18.14 -1.14 9.96
N ILE A 319 17.35 -0.10 10.29
CA ILE A 319 15.89 -0.24 10.43
C ILE A 319 15.27 -0.68 9.10
N MET A 320 15.63 -0.04 7.98
CA MET A 320 15.07 -0.39 6.67
C MET A 320 15.44 -1.82 6.26
N LEU A 321 16.65 -2.30 6.60
CA LEU A 321 17.01 -3.70 6.36
C LEU A 321 16.15 -4.67 7.19
N ALA A 322 15.94 -4.38 8.47
CA ALA A 322 15.09 -5.20 9.34
C ALA A 322 13.63 -5.21 8.84
N VAL A 323 13.08 -4.03 8.54
CA VAL A 323 11.72 -3.89 7.99
C VAL A 323 11.57 -4.61 6.66
N PHE A 324 12.58 -4.56 5.79
CA PHE A 324 12.58 -5.26 4.51
C PHE A 324 12.49 -6.78 4.70
N ILE A 325 13.31 -7.34 5.60
CA ILE A 325 13.29 -8.79 5.90
C ILE A 325 11.92 -9.21 6.45
N ILE A 326 11.34 -8.43 7.35
CA ILE A 326 10.01 -8.71 7.92
C ILE A 326 8.92 -8.61 6.83
N GLY A 327 9.00 -7.56 6.00
CA GLY A 327 8.05 -7.32 4.89
C GLY A 327 8.08 -8.38 3.78
N MET A 328 9.16 -9.18 3.67
CA MET A 328 9.21 -10.33 2.75
C MET A 328 8.26 -11.47 3.17
N VAL A 329 7.92 -11.54 4.46
CA VAL A 329 7.14 -12.65 5.05
C VAL A 329 5.75 -12.19 5.46
N MET A 330 5.65 -10.98 6.01
CA MET A 330 4.40 -10.42 6.53
C MET A 330 3.74 -9.46 5.53
N ASP A 331 2.43 -9.34 5.64
CA ASP A 331 1.69 -8.33 4.90
C ASP A 331 1.97 -6.92 5.46
N LEU A 332 1.67 -5.89 4.66
CA LEU A 332 2.00 -4.50 4.97
C LEU A 332 1.31 -4.01 6.25
N THR A 333 -0.01 -4.19 6.37
CA THR A 333 -0.77 -3.67 7.51
C THR A 333 -0.33 -4.26 8.86
N PRO A 334 -0.18 -5.60 9.01
CA PRO A 334 0.38 -6.16 10.25
C PRO A 334 1.78 -5.67 10.57
N THR A 335 2.66 -5.55 9.56
CA THR A 335 4.04 -5.08 9.74
C THR A 335 4.05 -3.66 10.31
N VAL A 336 3.23 -2.78 9.75
CA VAL A 336 3.08 -1.39 10.22
C VAL A 336 2.60 -1.36 11.67
N LEU A 337 1.55 -2.10 12.00
CA LEU A 337 0.96 -2.09 13.33
C LEU A 337 1.88 -2.63 14.42
N ILE A 338 2.67 -3.65 14.11
CA ILE A 338 3.59 -4.27 15.07
C ILE A 338 4.84 -3.41 15.29
N LEU A 339 5.42 -2.91 14.20
CA LEU A 339 6.72 -2.24 14.27
C LEU A 339 6.61 -0.75 14.61
N THR A 340 5.50 -0.07 14.29
CA THR A 340 5.35 1.36 14.58
C THR A 340 5.56 1.69 16.07
N PRO A 341 4.87 1.06 17.04
CA PRO A 341 5.07 1.39 18.45
C PRO A 341 6.47 1.05 18.99
N VAL A 342 7.18 0.14 18.31
CA VAL A 342 8.54 -0.25 18.68
C VAL A 342 9.57 0.74 18.11
N LEU A 343 9.37 1.21 16.88
CA LEU A 343 10.35 2.02 16.15
C LEU A 343 10.18 3.52 16.40
N MET A 344 8.95 4.01 16.62
CA MET A 344 8.70 5.45 16.74
C MET A 344 9.51 6.13 17.86
N PRO A 345 9.62 5.59 19.07
CA PRO A 345 10.43 6.21 20.11
C PRO A 345 11.90 6.38 19.69
N LEU A 346 12.46 5.39 19.00
CA LEU A 346 13.83 5.44 18.49
C LEU A 346 14.01 6.50 17.39
N ILE A 347 13.01 6.66 16.52
CA ILE A 347 12.99 7.66 15.44
C ILE A 347 12.92 9.08 16.01
N GLU A 348 12.11 9.28 17.06
CA GLU A 348 11.99 10.57 17.75
C GLU A 348 13.28 10.93 18.49
N GLU A 349 13.93 9.97 19.16
CA GLU A 349 15.19 10.18 19.85
C GLU A 349 16.35 10.48 18.89
N ALA A 350 16.32 9.89 17.69
CA ALA A 350 17.27 10.20 16.63
C ALA A 350 16.98 11.49 15.84
N GLU A 351 15.97 12.28 16.28
CA GLU A 351 15.49 13.51 15.63
C GLU A 351 15.15 13.36 14.15
N ILE A 352 14.70 12.15 13.73
CA ILE A 352 14.27 11.89 12.36
C ILE A 352 12.80 12.34 12.20
N ASP A 353 12.50 13.08 11.13
CA ASP A 353 11.12 13.53 10.85
C ASP A 353 10.16 12.32 10.74
N PRO A 354 9.09 12.25 11.57
CA PRO A 354 8.18 11.12 11.63
C PRO A 354 7.39 10.91 10.34
N VAL A 355 7.09 11.97 9.57
CA VAL A 355 6.38 11.88 8.29
C VAL A 355 7.30 11.25 7.24
N TYR A 356 8.54 11.71 7.19
CA TYR A 356 9.56 11.15 6.30
C TYR A 356 9.80 9.66 6.60
N PHE A 357 9.96 9.30 7.88
CA PHE A 357 10.09 7.90 8.29
C PHE A 357 8.89 7.07 7.88
N GLY A 358 7.66 7.58 8.10
CA GLY A 358 6.44 6.89 7.71
C GLY A 358 6.38 6.59 6.22
N VAL A 359 6.80 7.52 5.36
CA VAL A 359 6.87 7.29 3.91
C VAL A 359 7.90 6.21 3.57
N LEU A 360 9.11 6.27 4.15
CA LEU A 360 10.13 5.24 3.95
C LEU A 360 9.66 3.86 4.40
N PHE A 361 9.00 3.81 5.56
CA PHE A 361 8.52 2.58 6.16
C PHE A 361 7.46 1.90 5.28
N ILE A 362 6.45 2.66 4.81
CA ILE A 362 5.42 2.14 3.92
C ILE A 362 6.01 1.75 2.55
N LEU A 363 6.94 2.54 2.01
CA LEU A 363 7.63 2.22 0.76
C LEU A 363 8.42 0.90 0.88
N ASN A 364 9.18 0.75 1.96
CA ASN A 364 10.00 -0.43 2.20
C ASN A 364 9.15 -1.70 2.38
N THR A 365 8.11 -1.63 3.20
CA THR A 365 7.17 -2.75 3.38
C THR A 365 6.44 -3.09 2.08
N SER A 366 6.11 -2.09 1.25
CA SER A 366 5.52 -2.30 -0.08
C SER A 366 6.48 -3.06 -1.01
N ILE A 367 7.77 -2.77 -0.98
CA ILE A 367 8.80 -3.53 -1.72
C ILE A 367 8.85 -4.98 -1.23
N GLY A 368 8.68 -5.22 0.08
CA GLY A 368 8.56 -6.56 0.64
C GLY A 368 7.45 -7.41 0.00
N LEU A 369 6.31 -6.80 -0.37
CA LEU A 369 5.17 -7.51 -0.99
C LEU A 369 5.49 -8.16 -2.35
N ILE A 370 6.53 -7.73 -3.03
CA ILE A 370 6.99 -8.32 -4.31
C ILE A 370 8.26 -9.16 -4.15
N THR A 371 8.75 -9.31 -2.92
CA THR A 371 10.03 -9.96 -2.65
C THR A 371 9.84 -11.38 -2.14
N PRO A 372 10.52 -12.42 -2.72
CA PRO A 372 10.53 -13.76 -2.15
C PRO A 372 11.07 -13.76 -0.70
N PRO A 373 10.64 -14.69 0.19
CA PRO A 373 10.03 -16.00 -0.11
C PRO A 373 8.49 -15.97 -0.24
N VAL A 374 7.79 -15.01 0.37
CA VAL A 374 6.32 -14.99 0.32
C VAL A 374 5.81 -14.00 -0.72
N GLY A 375 5.98 -12.69 -0.48
CA GLY A 375 5.56 -11.62 -1.38
C GLY A 375 4.08 -11.70 -1.77
N ASN A 376 3.18 -11.10 -0.99
CA ASN A 376 1.73 -11.24 -1.22
C ASN A 376 1.30 -10.79 -2.63
N VAL A 377 1.88 -9.72 -3.15
CA VAL A 377 1.63 -9.26 -4.53
C VAL A 377 2.22 -10.24 -5.55
N LEU A 378 3.37 -10.85 -5.25
CA LEU A 378 3.97 -11.87 -6.10
C LEU A 378 3.06 -13.10 -6.20
N ASN A 379 2.43 -13.52 -5.10
CA ASN A 379 1.44 -14.60 -5.10
C ASN A 379 0.21 -14.26 -5.95
N VAL A 380 -0.28 -13.02 -5.88
CA VAL A 380 -1.40 -12.57 -6.72
C VAL A 380 -1.03 -12.65 -8.20
N ILE A 381 0.14 -12.17 -8.57
CA ILE A 381 0.62 -12.21 -9.95
C ILE A 381 0.75 -13.66 -10.45
N THR A 382 1.25 -14.59 -9.65
CA THR A 382 1.33 -16.02 -10.03
C THR A 382 -0.06 -16.62 -10.22
N GLY A 383 -1.00 -16.27 -9.34
CA GLY A 383 -2.39 -16.70 -9.44
C GLY A 383 -3.09 -16.24 -10.73
N VAL A 384 -2.87 -15.00 -11.16
CA VAL A 384 -3.48 -14.43 -12.37
C VAL A 384 -2.74 -14.86 -13.63
N SER A 385 -1.40 -14.80 -13.64
CA SER A 385 -0.57 -15.11 -14.81
C SER A 385 -0.48 -16.61 -15.12
N LYS A 386 -0.75 -17.46 -14.12
CA LYS A 386 -0.52 -18.92 -14.13
C LYS A 386 0.96 -19.29 -14.36
N LEU A 387 1.88 -18.37 -14.06
CA LEU A 387 3.31 -18.66 -14.07
C LEU A 387 3.71 -19.40 -12.80
N PRO A 388 4.72 -20.29 -12.85
CA PRO A 388 5.38 -20.80 -11.66
C PRO A 388 5.99 -19.65 -10.84
N PHE A 389 6.01 -19.80 -9.52
CA PHE A 389 6.49 -18.75 -8.60
C PHE A 389 7.92 -18.27 -8.91
N ASP A 390 8.83 -19.19 -9.23
CA ASP A 390 10.22 -18.91 -9.57
C ASP A 390 10.36 -18.06 -10.84
N GLN A 391 9.50 -18.28 -11.84
CA GLN A 391 9.48 -17.49 -13.07
C GLN A 391 8.93 -16.07 -12.81
N ALA A 392 7.86 -15.97 -12.02
CA ALA A 392 7.33 -14.67 -11.62
C ALA A 392 8.35 -13.88 -10.80
N ALA A 393 9.03 -14.52 -9.84
CA ALA A 393 10.10 -13.92 -9.05
C ALA A 393 11.27 -13.42 -9.91
N LYS A 394 11.71 -14.21 -10.90
CA LYS A 394 12.74 -13.79 -11.88
C LYS A 394 12.27 -12.60 -12.70
N GLY A 395 11.00 -12.54 -13.07
CA GLY A 395 10.40 -11.44 -13.80
C GLY A 395 10.35 -10.12 -12.99
N VAL A 396 10.12 -10.22 -11.69
CA VAL A 396 10.10 -9.07 -10.75
C VAL A 396 11.51 -8.55 -10.45
N PHE A 397 12.53 -9.41 -10.45
CA PHE A 397 13.88 -9.10 -9.95
C PHE A 397 14.50 -7.78 -10.48
N PRO A 398 14.48 -7.44 -11.78
CA PRO A 398 15.04 -6.18 -12.26
C PRO A 398 14.28 -4.95 -11.72
N TYR A 399 12.97 -5.06 -11.54
CA TYR A 399 12.14 -3.98 -10.99
C TYR A 399 12.34 -3.86 -9.47
N LEU A 400 12.51 -4.99 -8.79
CA LEU A 400 12.85 -5.04 -7.36
C LEU A 400 14.15 -4.28 -7.06
N ILE A 401 15.21 -4.56 -7.83
CA ILE A 401 16.48 -3.82 -7.68
C ILE A 401 16.27 -2.32 -7.87
N MET A 402 15.50 -1.91 -8.88
CA MET A 402 15.21 -0.51 -9.13
C MET A 402 14.48 0.13 -7.95
N MET A 403 13.50 -0.57 -7.34
CA MET A 403 12.76 -0.05 -6.18
C MET A 403 13.64 0.04 -4.93
N ILE A 404 14.54 -0.93 -4.71
CA ILE A 404 15.53 -0.86 -3.62
C ILE A 404 16.48 0.32 -3.83
N MET A 405 16.95 0.55 -5.05
CA MET A 405 17.81 1.71 -5.35
C MET A 405 17.08 3.03 -5.11
N LEU A 406 15.79 3.10 -5.44
CA LEU A 406 14.97 4.28 -5.18
C LEU A 406 14.75 4.48 -3.66
N LEU A 407 14.50 3.42 -2.90
CA LEU A 407 14.42 3.49 -1.44
C LEU A 407 15.72 4.02 -0.84
N LEU A 408 16.86 3.48 -1.27
CA LEU A 408 18.16 3.97 -0.82
C LEU A 408 18.39 5.44 -1.20
N ALA A 409 18.00 5.87 -2.39
CA ALA A 409 18.07 7.27 -2.79
C ALA A 409 17.27 8.17 -1.84
N PHE A 410 16.08 7.75 -1.42
CA PHE A 410 15.28 8.48 -0.43
C PHE A 410 15.92 8.48 0.98
N VAL A 411 16.61 7.40 1.38
CA VAL A 411 17.33 7.35 2.66
C VAL A 411 18.52 8.28 2.67
N PHE A 412 19.28 8.35 1.56
CA PHE A 412 20.46 9.21 1.46
C PHE A 412 20.15 10.68 1.17
N VAL A 413 18.99 10.96 0.58
CA VAL A 413 18.57 12.31 0.17
C VAL A 413 17.14 12.56 0.68
N PRO A 414 16.96 12.87 1.98
CA PRO A 414 15.65 13.11 2.60
C PRO A 414 14.88 14.24 1.91
N GLU A 415 15.58 15.19 1.32
CA GLU A 415 15.03 16.34 0.61
C GLU A 415 14.12 15.93 -0.57
N LEU A 416 14.34 14.75 -1.15
CA LEU A 416 13.47 14.22 -2.21
C LEU A 416 12.02 13.97 -1.72
N ILE A 417 11.81 13.80 -0.42
CA ILE A 417 10.48 13.66 0.18
C ILE A 417 10.06 14.98 0.85
N LEU A 418 10.95 15.57 1.65
CA LEU A 418 10.62 16.72 2.49
C LEU A 418 10.40 18.01 1.70
N VAL A 419 11.21 18.28 0.66
CA VAL A 419 11.05 19.52 -0.14
C VAL A 419 9.74 19.52 -0.93
N PRO A 420 9.37 18.45 -1.68
CA PRO A 420 8.06 18.40 -2.33
C PRO A 420 6.88 18.49 -1.36
N LEU A 421 7.02 17.92 -0.16
CA LEU A 421 6.00 18.05 0.88
C LEU A 421 5.78 19.52 1.25
N GLN A 422 6.85 20.30 1.44
CA GLN A 422 6.75 21.73 1.76
C GLN A 422 6.08 22.57 0.66
N TRP A 423 6.15 22.14 -0.61
CA TRP A 423 5.49 22.85 -1.72
C TRP A 423 3.99 22.56 -1.80
N ILE A 424 3.56 21.44 -1.24
CA ILE A 424 2.18 20.96 -1.37
C ILE A 424 1.38 21.17 -0.07
N SER A 425 2.05 21.21 1.09
CA SER A 425 1.44 21.39 2.42
C SER A 425 0.97 22.83 2.70
#